data_4486a8a74f7831614a3ab10882b91ace
#
_entry.id   4486a8a74f7831614a3ab10882b91ace
#
_cell.length_a   1.000
_cell.length_b   1.000
_cell.length_c   1.000
_cell.angle_alpha   90.00
_cell.angle_beta   90.00
_cell.angle_gamma   90.00
#
_symmetry.space_group_name_H-M   'P 1'
#
loop_
_entity.id
_entity.type
_entity.pdbx_description
1 polymer ?
#
loop_
_entity_poly.entity_id
_entity_poly.type
_entity_poly.pdbx_seq_one_letter_code
_entity_poly.pdbx_strand_id
1 'polypeptide(L)'
;MILEPVTRTTWKALPPRWTTRQKRPVDHIFIHHGATLLGDHTESGEARLIRSYQRHHYNKVPPWADVAYSFLVGIESGRVYTGRGWRNRPGATRRWNHRSYAICVVGDTTRQQISQQAIDSVRALIAQGVARGYIAPEFHVKGHRDVASTECPGDTAYDTLNEMRPLRGQVAAPKIIAPPLGKLLRLRRPRMRGTLVRGVQANVGTADDGVYGPHTASGVKIWQASNKLKVDGIVGPVTHKAMFDAG
;
A
#
# COMPACT_ATOMS: atom_id res chain seq x y z
N MET A 1 -14.35 -2.20 -5.73
CA MET A 1 -13.35 -2.40 -6.82
C MET A 1 -11.99 -2.58 -6.17
N ILE A 2 -11.22 -3.62 -6.50
CA ILE A 2 -9.84 -3.78 -6.02
C ILE A 2 -8.97 -2.86 -6.88
N LEU A 3 -8.27 -1.95 -6.23
CA LEU A 3 -7.38 -1.03 -6.91
C LEU A 3 -6.07 -1.76 -7.23
N GLU A 4 -5.69 -1.81 -8.51
CA GLU A 4 -4.44 -2.42 -8.96
C GLU A 4 -3.46 -1.32 -9.41
N PRO A 5 -2.45 -1.00 -8.59
CA PRO A 5 -1.48 0.02 -8.95
C PRO A 5 -0.63 -0.39 -10.16
N VAL A 6 -0.31 0.57 -11.01
CA VAL A 6 0.70 0.43 -12.06
C VAL A 6 2.00 -0.05 -11.44
N THR A 7 2.55 -1.13 -11.98
CA THR A 7 3.71 -1.79 -11.38
C THR A 7 4.99 -1.00 -11.60
N ARG A 8 6.01 -1.26 -10.78
CA ARG A 8 7.34 -0.65 -10.93
C ARG A 8 7.96 -0.97 -12.30
N THR A 9 7.73 -2.17 -12.82
CA THR A 9 8.20 -2.58 -14.16
C THR A 9 7.52 -1.75 -15.25
N THR A 10 6.20 -1.53 -15.15
CA THR A 10 5.42 -0.77 -16.14
C THR A 10 5.90 0.68 -16.23
N TRP A 11 6.10 1.38 -15.11
CA TRP A 11 6.61 2.75 -15.14
C TRP A 11 8.14 2.84 -15.24
N LYS A 12 8.83 1.70 -15.48
CA LYS A 12 10.27 1.60 -15.70
C LYS A 12 11.10 2.17 -14.54
N ALA A 13 10.72 1.80 -13.31
CA ALA A 13 11.46 2.17 -12.11
C ALA A 13 12.88 1.60 -12.11
N LEU A 14 13.82 2.39 -11.62
CA LEU A 14 15.14 1.86 -11.25
C LEU A 14 15.00 0.91 -10.04
N PRO A 15 15.85 -0.12 -9.91
CA PRO A 15 15.83 -0.96 -8.73
C PRO A 15 16.21 -0.15 -7.48
N PRO A 16 15.62 -0.44 -6.31
CA PRO A 16 16.02 0.27 -5.09
C PRO A 16 17.48 -0.06 -4.74
N ARG A 17 18.23 0.92 -4.24
CA ARG A 17 19.61 0.71 -3.77
C ARG A 17 19.66 -0.19 -2.53
N TRP A 18 18.69 -0.03 -1.64
CA TRP A 18 18.42 -0.92 -0.51
C TRP A 18 16.95 -0.80 -0.09
N THR A 19 16.49 -1.73 0.72
CA THR A 19 15.14 -1.71 1.28
C THR A 19 15.17 -1.87 2.79
N THR A 20 14.25 -1.19 3.47
CA THR A 20 13.98 -1.37 4.89
C THR A 20 12.54 -1.82 5.04
N ARG A 21 12.31 -2.96 5.68
CA ARG A 21 10.96 -3.49 5.87
C ARG A 21 10.11 -2.58 6.75
N GLN A 22 8.86 -2.33 6.32
CA GLN A 22 7.89 -1.61 7.14
C GLN A 22 7.30 -2.50 8.22
N LYS A 23 7.27 -2.01 9.46
CA LYS A 23 6.49 -2.63 10.53
C LYS A 23 5.01 -2.30 10.33
N ARG A 24 4.13 -3.28 10.47
CA ARG A 24 2.70 -3.16 10.21
C ARG A 24 1.87 -3.69 11.38
N PRO A 25 0.63 -3.24 11.57
CA PRO A 25 -0.01 -2.15 10.84
C PRO A 25 0.62 -0.79 11.19
N VAL A 26 0.50 0.18 10.28
CA VAL A 26 0.83 1.59 10.56
C VAL A 26 -0.43 2.35 10.93
N ASP A 27 -0.29 3.45 11.64
CA ASP A 27 -1.41 4.29 12.11
C ASP A 27 -1.46 5.69 11.47
N HIS A 28 -0.53 6.00 10.58
CA HIS A 28 -0.48 7.29 9.88
C HIS A 28 -0.31 7.13 8.38
N ILE A 29 -1.01 7.97 7.64
CA ILE A 29 -0.85 8.17 6.21
C ILE A 29 -0.50 9.64 6.00
N PHE A 30 0.63 9.90 5.37
CA PHE A 30 1.01 11.26 4.99
C PHE A 30 0.81 11.46 3.49
N ILE A 31 0.07 12.54 3.17
CA ILE A 31 -0.12 12.99 1.80
C ILE A 31 0.99 13.98 1.48
N HIS A 32 1.55 13.82 0.29
CA HIS A 32 2.61 14.63 -0.27
C HIS A 32 2.25 15.04 -1.70
N HIS A 33 2.96 16.03 -2.24
CA HIS A 33 3.00 16.31 -3.66
C HIS A 33 4.43 16.22 -4.21
N GLY A 34 4.53 16.21 -5.54
CA GLY A 34 5.83 16.17 -6.20
C GLY A 34 6.48 17.54 -6.39
N ALA A 35 5.74 18.64 -6.11
CA ALA A 35 6.15 20.04 -6.28
C ALA A 35 6.73 20.34 -7.68
N THR A 36 6.23 19.65 -8.70
CA THR A 36 6.62 19.84 -10.10
C THR A 36 5.38 19.76 -10.97
N LEU A 37 5.14 20.76 -11.79
CA LEU A 37 3.97 20.80 -12.68
C LEU A 37 3.93 19.56 -13.58
N LEU A 38 2.76 18.93 -13.63
CA LEU A 38 2.46 17.85 -14.58
C LEU A 38 1.70 18.46 -15.76
N GLY A 39 2.32 18.48 -16.93
CA GLY A 39 1.71 18.96 -18.17
C GLY A 39 1.19 17.84 -19.08
N ASP A 40 1.68 16.62 -18.89
CA ASP A 40 1.27 15.43 -19.65
C ASP A 40 0.62 14.42 -18.70
N HIS A 41 -0.71 14.38 -18.67
CA HIS A 41 -1.52 13.54 -17.78
C HIS A 41 -1.74 12.11 -18.31
N THR A 42 -1.05 11.74 -19.40
CA THR A 42 -1.01 10.34 -19.86
C THR A 42 -0.20 9.47 -18.91
N GLU A 43 -0.40 8.15 -18.96
CA GLU A 43 0.40 7.21 -18.17
C GLU A 43 1.90 7.37 -18.42
N SER A 44 2.29 7.63 -19.67
CA SER A 44 3.70 7.85 -20.03
C SER A 44 4.26 9.16 -19.48
N GLY A 45 3.48 10.23 -19.45
CA GLY A 45 3.84 11.53 -18.87
C GLY A 45 4.00 11.45 -17.36
N GLU A 46 3.01 10.87 -16.68
CA GLU A 46 3.06 10.62 -15.24
C GLU A 46 4.26 9.74 -14.86
N ALA A 47 4.48 8.63 -15.58
CA ALA A 47 5.60 7.75 -15.36
C ALA A 47 6.96 8.45 -15.58
N ARG A 48 7.04 9.37 -16.54
CA ARG A 48 8.24 10.19 -16.79
C ARG A 48 8.53 11.10 -15.60
N LEU A 49 7.51 11.77 -15.07
CA LEU A 49 7.65 12.63 -13.90
C LEU A 49 8.00 11.83 -12.64
N ILE A 50 7.38 10.66 -12.42
CA ILE A 50 7.72 9.77 -11.30
C ILE A 50 9.19 9.32 -11.37
N ARG A 51 9.70 8.99 -12.56
CA ARG A 51 11.13 8.68 -12.74
C ARG A 51 12.04 9.86 -12.43
N SER A 52 11.62 11.09 -12.72
CA SER A 52 12.40 12.28 -12.35
C SER A 52 12.49 12.43 -10.83
N TYR A 53 11.40 12.19 -10.09
CA TYR A 53 11.42 12.14 -8.63
C TYR A 53 12.37 11.07 -8.10
N GLN A 54 12.34 9.87 -8.67
CA GLN A 54 13.25 8.81 -8.27
C GLN A 54 14.72 9.19 -8.48
N ARG A 55 15.05 9.76 -9.64
CA ARG A 55 16.41 10.26 -9.92
C ARG A 55 16.83 11.37 -8.99
N HIS A 56 15.93 12.34 -8.71
CA HIS A 56 16.19 13.39 -7.75
C HIS A 56 16.52 12.83 -6.37
N HIS A 57 15.78 11.84 -5.89
CA HIS A 57 16.04 11.19 -4.60
C HIS A 57 17.35 10.39 -4.60
N TYR A 58 17.70 9.75 -5.71
CA TYR A 58 18.98 9.06 -5.85
C TYR A 58 20.19 10.01 -5.83
N ASN A 59 20.01 11.24 -6.33
CA ASN A 59 21.07 12.24 -6.41
C ASN A 59 21.18 13.11 -5.14
N LYS A 60 20.37 12.87 -4.10
CA LYS A 60 20.55 13.52 -2.80
C LYS A 60 21.90 13.17 -2.17
N VAL A 61 22.40 14.04 -1.30
CA VAL A 61 23.61 13.80 -0.51
C VAL A 61 23.24 13.84 0.98
N PRO A 62 23.32 12.73 1.70
CA PRO A 62 23.56 11.36 1.20
C PRO A 62 22.42 10.86 0.30
N PRO A 63 22.71 9.92 -0.61
CA PRO A 63 21.70 9.42 -1.54
C PRO A 63 20.59 8.65 -0.83
N TRP A 64 19.36 8.71 -1.36
CA TRP A 64 18.25 7.94 -0.84
C TRP A 64 18.13 6.57 -1.52
N ALA A 65 17.51 5.64 -0.80
CA ALA A 65 17.40 4.25 -1.26
C ALA A 65 16.55 4.07 -2.52
N ASP A 66 15.55 4.93 -2.71
CA ASP A 66 14.54 4.84 -3.77
C ASP A 66 13.70 6.12 -3.78
N VAL A 67 12.69 6.18 -4.69
CA VAL A 67 11.63 7.18 -4.59
C VAL A 67 11.08 7.20 -3.15
N ALA A 68 10.84 8.39 -2.60
CA ALA A 68 10.53 8.54 -1.18
C ALA A 68 9.20 7.89 -0.74
N TYR A 69 8.28 7.73 -1.67
CA TYR A 69 6.87 7.46 -1.40
C TYR A 69 6.54 5.98 -1.49
N SER A 70 5.52 5.56 -0.72
CA SER A 70 4.96 4.21 -0.80
C SER A 70 4.17 4.02 -2.09
N PHE A 71 3.35 5.01 -2.42
CA PHE A 71 2.55 5.06 -3.65
C PHE A 71 2.53 6.47 -4.20
N LEU A 72 2.24 6.59 -5.51
CA LEU A 72 2.06 7.87 -6.16
C LEU A 72 0.74 7.83 -6.93
N VAL A 73 0.05 8.97 -7.01
CA VAL A 73 -1.27 9.09 -7.64
C VAL A 73 -1.26 10.25 -8.61
N GLY A 74 -1.62 10.01 -9.87
CA GLY A 74 -1.73 11.05 -10.87
C GLY A 74 -2.77 12.10 -10.47
N ILE A 75 -2.39 13.39 -10.48
CA ILE A 75 -3.18 14.50 -9.96
C ILE A 75 -4.55 14.63 -10.63
N GLU A 76 -4.63 14.31 -11.92
CA GLU A 76 -5.85 14.38 -12.72
C GLU A 76 -6.42 12.98 -13.00
N SER A 77 -5.57 12.05 -13.42
CA SER A 77 -5.98 10.71 -13.85
C SER A 77 -6.41 9.79 -12.71
N GLY A 78 -5.98 10.05 -11.48
CA GLY A 78 -6.16 9.14 -10.36
C GLY A 78 -5.41 7.81 -10.49
N ARG A 79 -4.59 7.61 -11.52
CA ARG A 79 -3.79 6.38 -11.64
C ARG A 79 -2.86 6.23 -10.46
N VAL A 80 -2.87 5.06 -9.86
CA VAL A 80 -2.00 4.73 -8.73
C VAL A 80 -0.77 3.98 -9.20
N TYR A 81 0.39 4.43 -8.77
CA TYR A 81 1.69 3.83 -9.09
C TYR A 81 2.34 3.26 -7.84
N THR A 82 2.91 2.07 -7.96
CA THR A 82 3.68 1.47 -6.87
C THR A 82 5.05 2.15 -6.78
N GLY A 83 5.29 2.87 -5.67
CA GLY A 83 6.60 3.36 -5.29
C GLY A 83 7.37 2.29 -4.49
N ARG A 84 7.56 2.50 -3.17
CA ARG A 84 8.13 1.47 -2.27
C ARG A 84 7.12 0.39 -1.87
N GLY A 85 5.82 0.62 -2.15
CA GLY A 85 4.72 -0.29 -1.85
C GLY A 85 4.48 -0.51 -0.35
N TRP A 86 3.64 -1.48 -0.04
CA TRP A 86 3.24 -1.78 1.34
C TRP A 86 4.34 -2.43 2.20
N ARG A 87 5.36 -3.03 1.57
CA ARG A 87 6.37 -3.84 2.30
C ARG A 87 7.53 -3.02 2.82
N ASN A 88 7.85 -1.93 2.15
CA ASN A 88 9.04 -1.15 2.42
C ASN A 88 8.71 0.18 3.07
N ARG A 89 9.57 0.59 4.00
CA ARG A 89 9.46 1.86 4.70
C ARG A 89 9.61 3.02 3.70
N PRO A 90 8.69 4.01 3.71
CA PRO A 90 8.87 5.23 2.94
C PRO A 90 10.05 6.05 3.46
N GLY A 91 10.43 7.08 2.71
CA GLY A 91 11.49 8.02 3.09
C GLY A 91 11.02 9.49 3.06
N ALA A 92 9.71 9.73 3.04
CA ALA A 92 9.14 11.05 2.76
C ALA A 92 8.88 11.91 4.01
N THR A 93 8.70 11.29 5.19
CA THR A 93 8.33 12.02 6.42
C THR A 93 9.29 11.65 7.54
N ARG A 94 10.32 12.48 7.72
CA ARG A 94 11.35 12.27 8.76
C ARG A 94 10.70 12.08 10.14
N ARG A 95 11.23 11.15 10.94
CA ARG A 95 10.73 10.72 12.28
C ARG A 95 9.40 9.96 12.23
N TRP A 96 8.65 9.91 11.10
CA TRP A 96 7.37 9.23 10.97
C TRP A 96 7.41 8.02 10.04
N ASN A 97 8.44 7.89 9.21
CA ASN A 97 8.54 6.83 8.20
C ASN A 97 8.36 5.40 8.76
N HIS A 98 8.70 5.17 10.04
CA HIS A 98 8.63 3.85 10.66
C HIS A 98 7.19 3.42 11.03
N ARG A 99 6.25 4.37 11.11
CA ARG A 99 4.86 4.13 11.48
C ARG A 99 3.86 4.72 10.49
N SER A 100 4.28 5.03 9.28
CA SER A 100 3.42 5.64 8.27
C SER A 100 3.63 5.04 6.88
N TYR A 101 2.64 5.26 6.03
CA TYR A 101 2.83 5.23 4.57
C TYR A 101 2.77 6.66 4.03
N ALA A 102 3.45 6.89 2.92
CA ALA A 102 3.49 8.15 2.21
C ALA A 102 2.85 7.99 0.83
N ILE A 103 1.84 8.79 0.53
CA ILE A 103 1.17 8.86 -0.77
C ILE A 103 1.50 10.21 -1.39
N CYS A 104 2.05 10.23 -2.59
CA CYS A 104 2.41 11.44 -3.30
C CYS A 104 1.44 11.70 -4.45
N VAL A 105 0.84 12.87 -4.49
CA VAL A 105 0.13 13.38 -5.67
C VAL A 105 1.19 13.79 -6.70
N VAL A 106 1.13 13.21 -7.90
CA VAL A 106 2.06 13.47 -9.00
C VAL A 106 1.67 14.78 -9.67
N GLY A 107 2.34 15.84 -9.32
CA GLY A 107 2.03 17.20 -9.75
C GLY A 107 2.47 18.22 -8.70
N ASP A 108 2.09 19.46 -8.91
CA ASP A 108 2.29 20.58 -7.99
C ASP A 108 0.93 21.10 -7.50
N THR A 109 0.46 20.62 -6.36
CA THR A 109 -0.83 20.98 -5.77
C THR A 109 -0.84 22.33 -5.03
N THR A 110 0.24 23.10 -5.14
CA THR A 110 0.20 24.56 -4.85
C THR A 110 -0.33 25.36 -6.04
N ARG A 111 -0.28 24.79 -7.25
CA ARG A 111 -0.63 25.45 -8.52
C ARG A 111 -1.68 24.70 -9.34
N GLN A 112 -1.83 23.39 -9.11
CA GLN A 112 -2.74 22.52 -9.86
C GLN A 112 -3.83 22.01 -8.94
N GLN A 113 -5.05 21.97 -9.47
CA GLN A 113 -6.18 21.36 -8.76
C GLN A 113 -6.05 19.84 -8.78
N ILE A 114 -6.31 19.22 -7.64
CA ILE A 114 -6.44 17.78 -7.56
C ILE A 114 -7.84 17.35 -8.01
N SER A 115 -7.93 16.37 -8.90
CA SER A 115 -9.22 15.88 -9.39
C SER A 115 -9.93 15.01 -8.35
N GLN A 116 -11.26 14.94 -8.46
CA GLN A 116 -12.07 14.02 -7.64
C GLN A 116 -11.63 12.57 -7.84
N GLN A 117 -11.24 12.20 -9.05
CA GLN A 117 -10.74 10.85 -9.36
C GLN A 117 -9.45 10.53 -8.60
N ALA A 118 -8.55 11.50 -8.45
CA ALA A 118 -7.33 11.32 -7.66
C ALA A 118 -7.65 11.18 -6.17
N ILE A 119 -8.57 12.00 -5.64
CA ILE A 119 -9.05 11.91 -4.25
C ILE A 119 -9.65 10.52 -3.98
N ASP A 120 -10.53 10.05 -4.86
CA ASP A 120 -11.19 8.75 -4.75
C ASP A 120 -10.19 7.60 -4.82
N SER A 121 -9.16 7.73 -5.64
CA SER A 121 -8.08 6.74 -5.74
C SER A 121 -7.23 6.68 -4.46
N VAL A 122 -6.91 7.82 -3.86
CA VAL A 122 -6.23 7.87 -2.55
C VAL A 122 -7.10 7.21 -1.49
N ARG A 123 -8.40 7.53 -1.44
CA ARG A 123 -9.37 6.93 -0.52
C ARG A 123 -9.44 5.42 -0.68
N ALA A 124 -9.56 4.93 -1.91
CA ALA A 124 -9.61 3.50 -2.23
C ALA A 124 -8.31 2.78 -1.85
N LEU A 125 -7.14 3.41 -2.08
CA LEU A 125 -5.84 2.86 -1.69
C LEU A 125 -5.74 2.72 -0.16
N ILE A 126 -6.14 3.73 0.60
CA ILE A 126 -6.17 3.67 2.07
C ILE A 126 -7.12 2.59 2.55
N ALA A 127 -8.34 2.52 2.02
CA ALA A 127 -9.32 1.48 2.35
C ALA A 127 -8.76 0.08 2.08
N GLN A 128 -8.08 -0.12 0.95
CA GLN A 128 -7.40 -1.37 0.62
C GLN A 128 -6.28 -1.68 1.62
N GLY A 129 -5.53 -0.68 2.08
CA GLY A 129 -4.48 -0.81 3.07
C GLY A 129 -5.02 -1.28 4.43
N VAL A 130 -6.14 -0.71 4.89
CA VAL A 130 -6.83 -1.13 6.11
C VAL A 130 -7.36 -2.56 5.97
N ALA A 131 -8.06 -2.84 4.90
CA ALA A 131 -8.64 -4.15 4.63
C ALA A 131 -7.59 -5.27 4.58
N ARG A 132 -6.36 -4.95 4.13
CA ARG A 132 -5.23 -5.89 4.07
C ARG A 132 -4.36 -5.91 5.33
N GLY A 133 -4.73 -5.19 6.38
CA GLY A 133 -3.96 -5.12 7.62
C GLY A 133 -2.61 -4.40 7.51
N TYR A 134 -2.42 -3.59 6.47
CA TYR A 134 -1.24 -2.72 6.34
C TYR A 134 -1.39 -1.45 7.16
N ILE A 135 -2.62 -0.95 7.28
CA ILE A 135 -3.02 0.23 8.04
C ILE A 135 -3.92 -0.24 9.17
N ALA A 136 -3.73 0.31 10.36
CA ALA A 136 -4.58 0.03 11.52
C ALA A 136 -6.03 0.50 11.27
N PRO A 137 -7.04 -0.11 11.88
CA PRO A 137 -8.43 0.36 11.78
C PRO A 137 -8.60 1.81 12.25
N GLU A 138 -7.87 2.18 13.30
CA GLU A 138 -7.75 3.55 13.79
C GLU A 138 -6.48 4.17 13.22
N PHE A 139 -6.63 5.12 12.30
CA PHE A 139 -5.52 5.77 11.60
C PHE A 139 -5.81 7.25 11.35
N HIS A 140 -4.72 7.99 11.05
CA HIS A 140 -4.75 9.40 10.74
C HIS A 140 -4.29 9.63 9.30
N VAL A 141 -5.03 10.46 8.55
CA VAL A 141 -4.59 11.04 7.27
C VAL A 141 -4.14 12.46 7.56
N LYS A 142 -2.92 12.78 7.19
CA LYS A 142 -2.27 14.07 7.46
C LYS A 142 -1.52 14.58 6.23
N GLY A 143 -1.35 15.89 6.12
CA GLY A 143 -0.40 16.49 5.19
C GLY A 143 1.03 16.44 5.77
N HIS A 144 2.04 16.50 4.91
CA HIS A 144 3.42 16.59 5.37
C HIS A 144 3.66 17.84 6.26
N ARG A 145 2.98 18.96 5.95
CA ARG A 145 3.06 20.22 6.71
C ARG A 145 2.61 20.12 8.16
N ASP A 146 1.83 19.10 8.52
CA ASP A 146 1.37 18.90 9.91
C ASP A 146 2.50 18.49 10.86
N VAL A 147 3.63 18.03 10.32
CA VAL A 147 4.75 17.49 11.10
C VAL A 147 6.12 18.02 10.66
N ALA A 148 6.17 18.92 9.69
CA ALA A 148 7.39 19.51 9.16
C ALA A 148 7.13 20.94 8.64
N SER A 149 8.13 21.81 8.69
CA SER A 149 8.07 23.13 8.07
C SER A 149 8.21 23.00 6.55
N THR A 150 7.08 22.94 5.84
CA THR A 150 7.01 22.75 4.39
C THR A 150 5.61 23.13 3.88
N GLU A 151 5.50 23.55 2.63
CA GLU A 151 4.21 23.75 1.94
C GLU A 151 3.56 22.42 1.50
N CYS A 152 4.33 21.32 1.48
CA CYS A 152 3.83 20.01 1.09
C CYS A 152 2.68 19.55 2.03
N PRO A 153 1.56 19.06 1.52
CA PRO A 153 1.31 18.57 0.16
C PRO A 153 0.80 19.62 -0.85
N GLY A 154 0.87 20.91 -0.60
CA GLY A 154 0.23 21.97 -1.37
C GLY A 154 -1.24 22.16 -0.97
N ASP A 155 -1.81 23.34 -1.21
CA ASP A 155 -3.10 23.73 -0.63
C ASP A 155 -4.24 22.87 -1.18
N THR A 156 -4.31 22.65 -2.50
CA THR A 156 -5.43 21.91 -3.09
C THR A 156 -5.48 20.44 -2.63
N ALA A 157 -4.35 19.81 -2.34
CA ALA A 157 -4.33 18.46 -1.75
C ALA A 157 -4.59 18.52 -0.23
N TYR A 158 -4.13 19.56 0.45
CA TYR A 158 -4.33 19.69 1.89
C TYR A 158 -5.80 19.88 2.26
N ASP A 159 -6.50 20.72 1.51
CA ASP A 159 -7.92 21.03 1.75
C ASP A 159 -8.83 19.81 1.55
N THR A 160 -8.37 18.83 0.77
CA THR A 160 -9.12 17.59 0.48
C THR A 160 -8.74 16.39 1.35
N LEU A 161 -7.89 16.55 2.38
CA LEU A 161 -7.44 15.43 3.23
C LEU A 161 -8.59 14.65 3.87
N ASN A 162 -9.66 15.34 4.29
CA ASN A 162 -10.83 14.69 4.89
C ASN A 162 -11.57 13.82 3.86
N GLU A 163 -11.61 14.23 2.60
CA GLU A 163 -12.23 13.48 1.52
C GLU A 163 -11.41 12.24 1.12
N MET A 164 -10.09 12.30 1.30
CA MET A 164 -9.19 11.16 1.09
C MET A 164 -9.33 10.08 2.17
N ARG A 165 -9.97 10.40 3.29
CA ARG A 165 -10.19 9.44 4.37
C ARG A 165 -11.39 8.54 4.04
N PRO A 166 -11.25 7.21 4.04
CA PRO A 166 -12.38 6.30 3.92
C PRO A 166 -13.41 6.52 5.04
N LEU A 167 -14.68 6.56 4.70
CA LEU A 167 -15.76 6.63 5.70
C LEU A 167 -15.80 5.35 6.53
N ARG A 168 -16.10 5.46 7.84
CA ARG A 168 -16.37 4.31 8.68
C ARG A 168 -17.52 3.51 8.06
N GLY A 169 -17.29 2.21 7.79
CA GLY A 169 -18.24 1.34 7.09
C GLY A 169 -17.97 1.17 5.58
N GLN A 170 -17.23 2.06 4.93
CA GLN A 170 -16.73 1.84 3.55
C GLN A 170 -15.46 0.98 3.50
N VAL A 171 -14.82 0.77 4.62
CA VAL A 171 -13.77 -0.23 4.78
C VAL A 171 -14.44 -1.58 5.01
N ALA A 172 -15.26 -2.02 4.06
CA ALA A 172 -15.57 -3.43 3.99
C ALA A 172 -14.24 -4.15 3.80
N ALA A 173 -13.93 -5.08 4.68
CA ALA A 173 -12.87 -6.05 4.40
C ALA A 173 -13.08 -6.49 2.95
N PRO A 174 -12.05 -6.50 2.07
CA PRO A 174 -12.27 -6.98 0.73
C PRO A 174 -12.93 -8.34 0.89
N LYS A 175 -14.10 -8.52 0.27
CA LYS A 175 -14.67 -9.83 0.10
C LYS A 175 -13.65 -10.52 -0.81
N ILE A 176 -12.63 -11.13 -0.17
CA ILE A 176 -11.67 -11.95 -0.89
C ILE A 176 -12.55 -13.09 -1.37
N ILE A 177 -12.96 -13.03 -2.64
CA ILE A 177 -13.62 -14.17 -3.28
C ILE A 177 -12.59 -15.28 -3.15
N ALA A 178 -12.81 -16.16 -2.20
CA ALA A 178 -11.92 -17.26 -1.95
C ALA A 178 -11.81 -18.08 -3.23
N PRO A 179 -10.63 -18.19 -3.83
CA PRO A 179 -10.49 -19.16 -4.90
C PRO A 179 -10.85 -20.53 -4.30
N PRO A 180 -11.55 -21.40 -5.04
CA PRO A 180 -11.99 -22.68 -4.52
C PRO A 180 -10.80 -23.43 -3.93
N LEU A 181 -10.98 -24.01 -2.74
CA LEU A 181 -9.97 -24.80 -2.07
C LEU A 181 -9.78 -26.12 -2.83
N GLY A 182 -8.93 -26.10 -3.87
CA GLY A 182 -8.62 -27.30 -4.64
C GLY A 182 -7.69 -28.29 -3.92
N LYS A 183 -6.89 -27.80 -2.99
CA LYS A 183 -5.93 -28.61 -2.20
C LYS A 183 -5.65 -27.95 -0.86
N LEU A 184 -5.40 -28.75 0.19
CA LEU A 184 -4.96 -28.24 1.50
C LEU A 184 -3.68 -27.42 1.36
N LEU A 185 -3.69 -26.18 1.88
CA LEU A 185 -2.48 -25.37 1.92
C LEU A 185 -1.70 -25.71 3.21
N ARG A 186 -0.47 -26.13 3.04
CA ARG A 186 0.43 -26.49 4.16
C ARG A 186 1.88 -26.26 3.81
N LEU A 187 2.71 -26.17 4.83
CA LEU A 187 4.16 -26.14 4.65
C LEU A 187 4.64 -27.49 4.10
N ARG A 188 5.23 -27.49 2.92
CA ARG A 188 5.80 -28.67 2.25
C ARG A 188 6.92 -28.30 1.29
N ARG A 189 7.62 -29.30 0.74
CA ARG A 189 8.58 -29.14 -0.37
C ARG A 189 8.06 -29.92 -1.60
N PRO A 190 8.08 -29.36 -2.81
CA PRO A 190 8.28 -27.93 -3.10
C PRO A 190 7.18 -27.09 -2.45
N ARG A 191 7.46 -25.80 -2.15
CA ARG A 191 6.51 -24.90 -1.49
C ARG A 191 5.30 -24.67 -2.37
N MET A 192 4.12 -24.63 -1.74
CA MET A 192 2.87 -24.28 -2.43
C MET A 192 2.89 -22.82 -2.82
N ARG A 193 2.34 -22.52 -4.01
CA ARG A 193 2.32 -21.16 -4.58
C ARG A 193 0.97 -20.85 -5.20
N GLY A 194 0.61 -19.58 -5.29
CA GLY A 194 -0.56 -19.12 -6.03
C GLY A 194 -1.40 -18.05 -5.32
N THR A 195 -2.49 -17.66 -5.98
CA THR A 195 -3.41 -16.60 -5.51
C THR A 195 -4.10 -16.96 -4.20
N LEU A 196 -4.48 -18.23 -3.99
CA LEU A 196 -5.05 -18.67 -2.72
C LEU A 196 -4.04 -18.52 -1.56
N VAL A 197 -2.75 -18.77 -1.80
CA VAL A 197 -1.70 -18.54 -0.79
C VAL A 197 -1.60 -17.05 -0.46
N ARG A 198 -1.69 -16.17 -1.47
CA ARG A 198 -1.73 -14.71 -1.23
C ARG A 198 -2.95 -14.30 -0.40
N GLY A 199 -4.13 -14.85 -0.70
CA GLY A 199 -5.34 -14.61 0.10
C GLY A 199 -5.16 -15.03 1.55
N VAL A 200 -4.59 -16.21 1.82
CA VAL A 200 -4.26 -16.66 3.17
C VAL A 200 -3.26 -15.71 3.83
N GLN A 201 -2.19 -15.34 3.13
CA GLN A 201 -1.17 -14.42 3.65
C GLN A 201 -1.73 -13.06 4.03
N ALA A 202 -2.69 -12.55 3.24
CA ALA A 202 -3.41 -11.30 3.56
C ALA A 202 -4.21 -11.44 4.85
N ASN A 203 -4.94 -12.56 5.04
CA ASN A 203 -5.74 -12.80 6.26
C ASN A 203 -4.88 -12.96 7.52
N VAL A 204 -3.70 -13.58 7.41
CA VAL A 204 -2.83 -13.85 8.56
C VAL A 204 -1.71 -12.80 8.73
N GLY A 205 -1.74 -11.71 7.96
CA GLY A 205 -0.81 -10.59 8.10
C GLY A 205 0.66 -10.93 7.77
N THR A 206 0.90 -11.95 6.92
CA THR A 206 2.25 -12.32 6.48
C THR A 206 2.60 -11.72 5.11
N ALA A 207 3.83 -11.94 4.64
CA ALA A 207 4.24 -11.46 3.31
C ALA A 207 3.38 -12.10 2.21
N ASP A 208 2.77 -11.30 1.34
CA ASP A 208 1.89 -11.73 0.24
C ASP A 208 2.67 -12.12 -1.03
N ASP A 209 3.77 -12.87 -0.85
CA ASP A 209 4.63 -13.35 -1.93
C ASP A 209 4.03 -14.54 -2.70
N GLY A 210 2.87 -15.00 -2.24
CA GLY A 210 2.18 -16.16 -2.83
C GLY A 210 2.87 -17.48 -2.58
N VAL A 211 3.83 -17.56 -1.63
CA VAL A 211 4.58 -18.77 -1.28
C VAL A 211 4.25 -19.22 0.14
N TYR A 212 3.67 -20.40 0.29
CA TYR A 212 3.35 -20.95 1.60
C TYR A 212 4.64 -21.39 2.33
N GLY A 213 5.27 -20.43 2.99
CA GLY A 213 6.52 -20.60 3.74
C GLY A 213 6.29 -20.79 5.24
N PRO A 214 7.39 -20.95 6.04
CA PRO A 214 7.31 -21.07 7.49
C PRO A 214 6.59 -19.89 8.14
N HIS A 215 6.82 -18.66 7.68
CA HIS A 215 6.15 -17.47 8.19
C HIS A 215 4.65 -17.50 7.93
N THR A 216 4.22 -17.96 6.74
CA THR A 216 2.79 -18.15 6.43
C THR A 216 2.18 -19.22 7.34
N ALA A 217 2.85 -20.36 7.54
CA ALA A 217 2.37 -21.42 8.42
C ALA A 217 2.25 -20.93 9.89
N SER A 218 3.22 -20.16 10.38
CA SER A 218 3.16 -19.54 11.71
C SER A 218 2.01 -18.52 11.83
N GLY A 219 1.80 -17.69 10.83
CA GLY A 219 0.67 -16.75 10.78
C GLY A 219 -0.66 -17.47 10.80
N VAL A 220 -0.79 -18.58 10.06
CA VAL A 220 -2.01 -19.43 10.07
C VAL A 220 -2.26 -20.00 11.46
N LYS A 221 -1.23 -20.51 12.17
CA LYS A 221 -1.39 -21.03 13.54
C LYS A 221 -1.90 -19.94 14.49
N ILE A 222 -1.34 -18.75 14.46
CA ILE A 222 -1.77 -17.63 15.29
C ILE A 222 -3.23 -17.29 14.97
N TRP A 223 -3.58 -17.20 13.69
CA TRP A 223 -4.95 -16.90 13.25
C TRP A 223 -5.94 -18.00 13.69
N GLN A 224 -5.56 -19.29 13.56
CA GLN A 224 -6.36 -20.42 14.02
C GLN A 224 -6.62 -20.35 15.53
N ALA A 225 -5.60 -20.05 16.33
CA ALA A 225 -5.74 -19.89 17.78
C ALA A 225 -6.73 -18.76 18.12
N SER A 226 -6.61 -17.61 17.47
CA SER A 226 -7.51 -16.45 17.69
C SER A 226 -8.97 -16.74 17.29
N ASN A 227 -9.20 -17.68 16.36
CA ASN A 227 -10.51 -18.07 15.88
C ASN A 227 -11.01 -19.42 16.50
N LYS A 228 -10.35 -19.90 17.56
CA LYS A 228 -10.71 -21.14 18.28
C LYS A 228 -10.77 -22.38 17.38
N LEU A 229 -9.90 -22.42 16.37
CA LEU A 229 -9.76 -23.55 15.46
C LEU A 229 -8.57 -24.45 15.85
N LYS A 230 -8.51 -25.64 15.27
CA LYS A 230 -7.33 -26.51 15.42
C LYS A 230 -6.05 -25.80 14.94
N VAL A 231 -5.07 -25.68 15.82
CA VAL A 231 -3.82 -24.95 15.58
C VAL A 231 -2.78 -25.87 14.95
N ASP A 232 -2.90 -26.14 13.66
CA ASP A 232 -1.98 -27.03 12.91
C ASP A 232 -1.19 -26.31 11.81
N GLY A 233 -1.53 -25.07 11.50
CA GLY A 233 -0.91 -24.31 10.43
C GLY A 233 -1.28 -24.83 9.04
N ILE A 234 -2.42 -25.51 8.90
CA ILE A 234 -2.96 -26.03 7.64
C ILE A 234 -4.25 -25.30 7.31
N VAL A 235 -4.35 -24.77 6.09
CA VAL A 235 -5.61 -24.23 5.60
C VAL A 235 -6.37 -25.34 4.89
N GLY A 236 -7.16 -26.06 5.67
CA GLY A 236 -8.14 -27.04 5.20
C GLY A 236 -9.54 -26.43 5.06
N PRO A 237 -10.59 -27.22 4.72
CA PRO A 237 -11.93 -26.72 4.49
C PRO A 237 -12.47 -25.85 5.64
N VAL A 238 -12.29 -26.25 6.89
CA VAL A 238 -12.75 -25.52 8.08
C VAL A 238 -12.04 -24.17 8.21
N THR A 239 -10.71 -24.18 8.14
CA THR A 239 -9.91 -22.95 8.23
C THR A 239 -10.18 -22.01 7.04
N HIS A 240 -10.32 -22.58 5.84
CA HIS A 240 -10.63 -21.82 4.62
C HIS A 240 -12.00 -21.16 4.74
N LYS A 241 -13.03 -21.92 5.12
CA LYS A 241 -14.39 -21.39 5.33
C LYS A 241 -14.38 -20.26 6.35
N ALA A 242 -13.74 -20.46 7.50
CA ALA A 242 -13.67 -19.42 8.54
C ALA A 242 -12.89 -18.18 8.08
N MET A 243 -11.86 -18.33 7.20
CA MET A 243 -11.09 -17.20 6.69
C MET A 243 -11.82 -16.38 5.63
N PHE A 244 -12.68 -17.02 4.82
CA PHE A 244 -13.16 -16.42 3.58
C PHE A 244 -14.67 -16.33 3.49
N ASP A 245 -15.41 -17.17 4.22
CA ASP A 245 -16.89 -17.23 4.17
C ASP A 245 -17.55 -16.55 5.40
N ALA A 246 -16.76 -16.13 6.40
CA ALA A 246 -17.27 -15.37 7.55
C ALA A 246 -17.48 -13.90 7.15
N GLY A 247 -18.62 -13.60 6.51
CA GLY A 247 -19.08 -12.28 6.11
C GLY A 247 -20.60 -12.27 5.97
#